data_f6149790d1a9e197efb17b6db3472367
#
_entry.id   f6149790d1a9e197efb17b6db3472367
#
_cell.length_a   1.000
_cell.length_b   1.000
_cell.length_c   1.000
_cell.angle_alpha   90.00
_cell.angle_beta   90.00
_cell.angle_gamma   90.00
#
_symmetry.space_group_name_H-M   'P 1'
#
loop_
_entity.id
_entity.type
_entity.pdbx_description
1 polymer ?
#
loop_
_entity_poly.entity_id
_entity_poly.type
_entity_poly.pdbx_seq_one_letter_code
_entity_poly.pdbx_strand_id
1 'polypeptide(L)'
;MDLLLCLGALAVVFLLWIKCKGVEYVIVHQRWIFVCLFLLPLSVLYDVYYYVRAWLIFKLCSAPKLHDQRVRDIQRQVSQLTSLRHNADSLFVVQVVRVEPLANMGQVTALLNSIGWTLPVLPELDDLTVGGLVMGTGIESSSHIYGLFQHICVAFELVLADGSLVRCSEEENSDLFHAVPWSCGTLGFLVAAEIKIVPAKPWVKLHYEPVRGLENICSHFHEASKNKQNTFVEGIQYTLDTAVIMTGTMTDYAEPDKINRIGLHFKPWFFKHVESYLKRDVGGTEYIPLRHYYHRHTRSIFWELQDIIPFGNNPLFRWLFGWMVPPKISLLKLTQGETIRRLYEQHHVVQDMLIPMKQLQAAITCFHQNINVYPLWLCPFLLPLSRGMVHPKGEEEELYVDIGAYGEPNVKHFEATASTRRLEKFVRDVHGFQMLYADVYMDREEFWEMFDGQLYHKLRDELGCKEAFPEVYDKICKSARH
;
A
#
# COMPACT_ATOMS: atom_id res chain seq x y z
N MET A 1 24.51 28.86 32.12
CA MET A 1 25.81 28.14 32.10
C MET A 1 25.61 26.66 32.39
N ASP A 2 24.74 26.31 33.33
CA ASP A 2 24.51 24.91 33.75
C ASP A 2 23.85 24.00 32.69
N LEU A 3 22.94 24.54 31.89
CA LEU A 3 22.27 23.75 30.84
C LEU A 3 23.23 23.31 29.71
N LEU A 4 24.13 24.19 29.28
CA LEU A 4 25.17 23.90 28.28
C LEU A 4 26.19 22.88 28.79
N LEU A 5 26.56 22.96 30.07
CA LEU A 5 27.45 22.01 30.76
C LEU A 5 26.76 20.62 30.86
N CYS A 6 25.46 20.57 31.23
CA CYS A 6 24.69 19.33 31.26
C CYS A 6 24.56 18.70 29.89
N LEU A 7 24.25 19.49 28.85
CA LEU A 7 24.17 19.01 27.48
C LEU A 7 25.53 18.51 26.96
N GLY A 8 26.63 19.20 27.30
CA GLY A 8 27.98 18.77 26.98
C GLY A 8 28.36 17.44 27.66
N ALA A 9 28.04 17.31 28.96
CA ALA A 9 28.27 16.07 29.71
C ALA A 9 27.46 14.89 29.12
N LEU A 10 26.18 15.11 28.79
CA LEU A 10 25.32 14.10 28.13
C LEU A 10 25.89 13.69 26.77
N ALA A 11 26.38 14.65 25.98
CA ALA A 11 26.99 14.36 24.68
C ALA A 11 28.25 13.51 24.82
N VAL A 12 29.11 13.83 25.81
CA VAL A 12 30.34 13.03 26.11
C VAL A 12 29.97 11.62 26.57
N VAL A 13 28.99 11.46 27.46
CA VAL A 13 28.50 10.14 27.90
C VAL A 13 27.96 9.35 26.75
N PHE A 14 27.20 9.99 25.87
CA PHE A 14 26.66 9.37 24.67
C PHE A 14 27.75 8.91 23.68
N LEU A 15 28.77 9.76 23.45
CA LEU A 15 29.89 9.39 22.59
C LEU A 15 30.73 8.25 23.18
N LEU A 16 30.95 8.24 24.50
CA LEU A 16 31.61 7.14 25.19
C LEU A 16 30.79 5.85 25.11
N TRP A 17 29.47 5.93 25.24
CA TRP A 17 28.58 4.80 25.08
C TRP A 17 28.62 4.22 23.65
N ILE A 18 28.59 5.08 22.61
CA ILE A 18 28.79 4.67 21.21
C ILE A 18 30.14 3.97 21.04
N LYS A 19 31.20 4.52 21.62
CA LYS A 19 32.54 3.91 21.54
C LYS A 19 32.61 2.54 22.22
N CYS A 20 31.88 2.35 23.34
CA CYS A 20 31.83 1.06 24.05
C CYS A 20 30.98 -0.01 23.35
N LYS A 21 29.86 0.37 22.76
CA LYS A 21 28.94 -0.58 22.10
C LYS A 21 29.28 -0.82 20.62
N GLY A 22 30.00 0.09 20.00
CA GLY A 22 30.28 0.13 18.58
C GLY A 22 29.23 0.91 17.79
N VAL A 23 29.66 1.58 16.74
CA VAL A 23 28.79 2.38 15.86
C VAL A 23 27.74 1.48 15.19
N GLU A 24 28.12 0.28 14.79
CA GLU A 24 27.24 -0.70 14.16
C GLU A 24 26.05 -1.09 15.07
N TYR A 25 26.32 -1.36 16.35
CA TYR A 25 25.26 -1.63 17.33
C TYR A 25 24.26 -0.47 17.44
N VAL A 26 24.75 0.78 17.45
CA VAL A 26 23.88 1.96 17.55
C VAL A 26 23.03 2.13 16.29
N ILE A 27 23.62 1.88 15.13
CA ILE A 27 22.93 1.94 13.83
C ILE A 27 21.82 0.88 13.74
N VAL A 28 22.07 -0.33 14.21
CA VAL A 28 21.13 -1.46 14.13
C VAL A 28 20.03 -1.35 15.19
N HIS A 29 20.41 -1.19 16.45
CA HIS A 29 19.46 -1.30 17.57
C HIS A 29 18.93 0.04 18.10
N GLN A 30 19.51 1.17 17.67
CA GLN A 30 19.11 2.51 18.14
C GLN A 30 18.78 3.44 16.98
N ARG A 31 18.20 2.90 15.91
CA ARG A 31 17.80 3.64 14.69
C ARG A 31 16.93 4.85 15.00
N TRP A 32 16.09 4.78 16.04
CA TRP A 32 15.22 5.86 16.48
C TRP A 32 15.98 7.16 16.78
N ILE A 33 17.24 7.08 17.27
CA ILE A 33 18.07 8.26 17.54
C ILE A 33 18.30 9.05 16.25
N PHE A 34 18.76 8.37 15.21
CA PHE A 34 18.98 8.97 13.90
C PHE A 34 17.67 9.48 13.29
N VAL A 35 16.62 8.66 13.35
CA VAL A 35 15.31 9.02 12.80
C VAL A 35 14.73 10.25 13.49
N CYS A 36 14.70 10.28 14.82
CA CYS A 36 14.11 11.39 15.57
C CYS A 36 14.93 12.69 15.48
N LEU A 37 16.26 12.59 15.50
CA LEU A 37 17.13 13.79 15.54
C LEU A 37 17.43 14.36 14.13
N PHE A 38 17.44 13.54 13.10
CA PHE A 38 17.83 13.96 11.76
C PHE A 38 16.75 13.73 10.71
N LEU A 39 16.19 12.54 10.63
CA LEU A 39 15.32 12.18 9.52
C LEU A 39 13.94 12.85 9.61
N LEU A 40 13.32 12.91 10.80
CA LEU A 40 12.05 13.61 10.99
C LEU A 40 12.18 15.11 10.71
N PRO A 41 13.15 15.86 11.29
CA PRO A 41 13.37 17.26 10.95
C PRO A 41 13.69 17.47 9.47
N LEU A 42 14.52 16.59 8.88
CA LEU A 42 14.85 16.66 7.45
C LEU A 42 13.61 16.43 6.56
N SER A 43 12.72 15.52 6.94
CA SER A 43 11.47 15.29 6.23
C SER A 43 10.57 16.53 6.22
N VAL A 44 10.50 17.25 7.33
CA VAL A 44 9.77 18.53 7.41
C VAL A 44 10.41 19.59 6.51
N LEU A 45 11.74 19.70 6.52
CA LEU A 45 12.45 20.64 5.64
C LEU A 45 12.23 20.29 4.16
N TYR A 46 12.21 19.00 3.84
CA TYR A 46 11.92 18.51 2.51
C TYR A 46 10.49 18.91 2.07
N ASP A 47 9.49 18.69 2.92
CA ASP A 47 8.11 19.08 2.65
C ASP A 47 7.96 20.60 2.47
N VAL A 48 8.60 21.39 3.35
CA VAL A 48 8.62 22.87 3.21
C VAL A 48 9.29 23.29 1.90
N TYR A 49 10.43 22.69 1.55
CA TYR A 49 11.12 22.98 0.29
C TYR A 49 10.22 22.69 -0.91
N TYR A 50 9.58 21.52 -0.98
CA TYR A 50 8.70 21.17 -2.08
C TYR A 50 7.44 22.02 -2.13
N TYR A 51 6.87 22.38 -0.96
CA TYR A 51 5.77 23.32 -0.88
C TYR A 51 6.14 24.69 -1.45
N VAL A 52 7.27 25.25 -1.00
CA VAL A 52 7.76 26.56 -1.48
C VAL A 52 8.10 26.48 -2.96
N ARG A 53 8.78 25.43 -3.40
CA ARG A 53 9.09 25.19 -4.82
C ARG A 53 7.82 25.12 -5.68
N ALA A 54 6.84 24.34 -5.26
CA ALA A 54 5.56 24.23 -5.97
C ALA A 54 4.84 25.57 -6.01
N TRP A 55 4.82 26.32 -4.90
CA TRP A 55 4.24 27.66 -4.81
C TRP A 55 4.95 28.66 -5.73
N LEU A 56 6.29 28.64 -5.79
CA LEU A 56 7.07 29.48 -6.70
C LEU A 56 6.80 29.14 -8.16
N ILE A 57 6.81 27.85 -8.52
CA ILE A 57 6.50 27.40 -9.88
C ILE A 57 5.08 27.82 -10.24
N PHE A 58 4.12 27.62 -9.32
CA PHE A 58 2.74 28.03 -9.52
C PHE A 58 2.60 29.54 -9.73
N LYS A 59 3.38 30.37 -9.05
CA LYS A 59 3.34 31.84 -9.23
C LYS A 59 4.11 32.36 -10.44
N LEU A 60 5.25 31.75 -10.74
CA LEU A 60 6.18 32.27 -11.77
C LEU A 60 5.91 31.67 -13.16
N CYS A 61 5.35 30.45 -13.22
CA CYS A 61 5.04 29.80 -14.48
C CYS A 61 3.55 29.98 -14.82
N SER A 62 3.19 29.96 -16.12
CA SER A 62 1.79 29.99 -16.59
C SER A 62 0.94 28.79 -16.16
N ALA A 63 1.53 27.85 -15.43
CA ALA A 63 0.90 26.65 -14.87
C ALA A 63 -0.36 26.89 -14.01
N PRO A 64 -0.50 28.01 -13.24
CA PRO A 64 -1.74 28.30 -12.52
C PRO A 64 -2.98 28.29 -13.40
N LYS A 65 -2.89 28.94 -14.58
CA LYS A 65 -4.02 28.99 -15.52
C LYS A 65 -4.34 27.62 -16.12
N LEU A 66 -3.32 26.80 -16.37
CA LEU A 66 -3.49 25.43 -16.86
C LEU A 66 -4.09 24.52 -15.78
N HIS A 67 -3.69 24.66 -14.53
CA HIS A 67 -4.25 23.86 -13.42
C HIS A 67 -5.73 24.21 -13.21
N ASP A 68 -6.06 25.50 -13.04
CA ASP A 68 -7.45 25.96 -12.89
C ASP A 68 -8.30 25.64 -14.13
N GLN A 69 -7.71 25.64 -15.30
CA GLN A 69 -8.38 25.24 -16.53
C GLN A 69 -8.64 23.74 -16.54
N ARG A 70 -7.65 22.92 -16.18
CA ARG A 70 -7.80 21.46 -16.04
C ARG A 70 -8.83 21.09 -14.95
N VAL A 71 -8.80 21.77 -13.80
CA VAL A 71 -9.81 21.57 -12.74
C VAL A 71 -11.20 21.93 -13.24
N ARG A 72 -11.37 23.07 -13.95
CA ARG A 72 -12.65 23.45 -14.54
C ARG A 72 -13.09 22.49 -15.66
N ASP A 73 -12.16 21.98 -16.44
CA ASP A 73 -12.47 20.99 -17.49
C ASP A 73 -12.94 19.67 -16.86
N ILE A 74 -12.29 19.20 -15.80
CA ILE A 74 -12.74 18.04 -15.00
C ILE A 74 -14.11 18.32 -14.38
N GLN A 75 -14.29 19.49 -13.77
CA GLN A 75 -15.58 19.89 -13.18
C GLN A 75 -16.68 19.97 -14.23
N ARG A 76 -16.39 20.48 -15.44
CA ARG A 76 -17.33 20.52 -16.57
C ARG A 76 -17.68 19.12 -17.06
N GLN A 77 -16.70 18.25 -17.22
CA GLN A 77 -16.93 16.86 -17.62
C GLN A 77 -17.82 16.15 -16.60
N VAL A 78 -17.54 16.29 -15.30
CA VAL A 78 -18.36 15.75 -14.22
C VAL A 78 -19.76 16.37 -14.20
N SER A 79 -19.92 17.68 -14.40
CA SER A 79 -21.23 18.35 -14.42
C SER A 79 -22.04 18.03 -15.69
N GLN A 80 -21.40 17.86 -16.84
CA GLN A 80 -22.04 17.41 -18.07
C GLN A 80 -22.55 15.96 -17.93
N LEU A 81 -21.79 15.09 -17.31
CA LEU A 81 -22.19 13.71 -17.00
C LEU A 81 -23.37 13.68 -16.01
N THR A 82 -23.43 14.60 -15.06
CA THR A 82 -24.55 14.75 -14.13
C THR A 82 -25.81 15.23 -14.82
N SER A 83 -25.72 16.14 -15.80
CA SER A 83 -26.84 16.64 -16.57
C SER A 83 -27.37 15.60 -17.58
N LEU A 84 -26.50 14.75 -18.14
CA LEU A 84 -26.89 13.62 -18.99
C LEU A 84 -27.61 12.53 -18.19
N ARG A 85 -27.34 12.41 -16.89
CA ARG A 85 -27.99 11.45 -15.99
C ARG A 85 -29.48 11.74 -15.79
N HIS A 86 -29.92 13.00 -15.95
CA HIS A 86 -31.34 13.38 -15.84
C HIS A 86 -32.15 13.06 -17.10
N ASN A 87 -31.51 12.71 -18.23
CA ASN A 87 -32.17 12.50 -19.51
C ASN A 87 -32.01 11.09 -20.09
N ALA A 88 -31.41 10.14 -19.38
CA ALA A 88 -31.17 8.78 -19.90
C ALA A 88 -31.48 7.69 -18.88
N ASP A 89 -32.69 7.20 -18.94
CA ASP A 89 -33.09 5.89 -18.36
C ASP A 89 -32.48 4.73 -19.15
N SER A 90 -31.14 4.55 -19.18
CA SER A 90 -30.50 3.28 -19.59
C SER A 90 -29.07 3.35 -20.17
N LEU A 91 -28.25 4.32 -19.89
CA LEU A 91 -26.83 4.20 -20.22
C LEU A 91 -26.00 4.25 -18.92
N PHE A 92 -25.35 3.14 -18.58
CA PHE A 92 -24.32 3.11 -17.53
C PHE A 92 -23.09 3.88 -18.02
N VAL A 93 -23.05 5.20 -17.81
CA VAL A 93 -21.85 6.00 -18.06
C VAL A 93 -20.87 5.75 -16.92
N VAL A 94 -19.81 5.02 -17.20
CA VAL A 94 -18.70 4.85 -16.26
C VAL A 94 -18.00 6.19 -16.09
N GLN A 95 -18.02 6.74 -14.89
CA GLN A 95 -17.32 7.99 -14.59
C GLN A 95 -15.84 7.68 -14.34
N VAL A 96 -14.95 8.44 -14.96
CA VAL A 96 -13.51 8.23 -14.91
C VAL A 96 -12.76 9.52 -14.61
N VAL A 97 -11.59 9.39 -14.01
CA VAL A 97 -10.59 10.45 -13.89
C VAL A 97 -9.33 10.01 -14.61
N ARG A 98 -8.77 10.92 -15.45
CA ARG A 98 -7.46 10.69 -16.08
C ARG A 98 -6.37 11.30 -15.19
N VAL A 99 -5.39 10.47 -14.80
CA VAL A 99 -4.37 10.81 -13.80
C VAL A 99 -2.98 10.52 -14.36
N GLU A 100 -2.02 11.41 -14.07
CA GLU A 100 -0.60 11.21 -14.39
C GLU A 100 0.05 10.22 -13.39
N PRO A 101 1.06 9.43 -13.80
CA PRO A 101 1.65 8.36 -12.99
C PRO A 101 2.27 8.82 -11.67
N LEU A 102 2.76 10.06 -11.58
CA LEU A 102 3.40 10.60 -10.38
C LEU A 102 2.41 11.19 -9.37
N ALA A 103 1.13 11.28 -9.71
CA ALA A 103 0.10 11.63 -8.73
C ALA A 103 0.03 10.55 -7.66
N ASN A 104 0.02 10.96 -6.39
CA ASN A 104 -0.07 10.02 -5.28
C ASN A 104 -1.49 9.93 -4.72
N MET A 105 -1.74 8.89 -3.93
CA MET A 105 -3.07 8.61 -3.36
C MET A 105 -3.57 9.74 -2.47
N GLY A 106 -2.70 10.39 -1.71
CA GLY A 106 -3.06 11.55 -0.89
C GLY A 106 -3.56 12.74 -1.71
N GLN A 107 -2.95 13.00 -2.88
CA GLN A 107 -3.38 14.06 -3.82
C GLN A 107 -4.71 13.69 -4.48
N VAL A 108 -4.82 12.45 -4.97
CA VAL A 108 -6.05 11.94 -5.60
C VAL A 108 -7.22 12.00 -4.62
N THR A 109 -7.02 11.53 -3.38
CA THR A 109 -8.04 11.58 -2.32
C THR A 109 -8.46 13.02 -2.01
N ALA A 110 -7.49 13.93 -1.86
CA ALA A 110 -7.78 15.33 -1.55
C ALA A 110 -8.64 15.99 -2.64
N LEU A 111 -8.32 15.74 -3.90
CA LEU A 111 -9.07 16.28 -5.03
C LEU A 111 -10.46 15.65 -5.15
N LEU A 112 -10.54 14.32 -5.23
CA LEU A 112 -11.81 13.65 -5.49
C LEU A 112 -12.81 13.84 -4.35
N ASN A 113 -12.37 13.73 -3.09
CA ASN A 113 -13.28 13.92 -1.95
C ASN A 113 -13.81 15.35 -1.86
N SER A 114 -13.05 16.37 -2.34
CA SER A 114 -13.53 17.75 -2.37
C SER A 114 -14.70 17.99 -3.34
N ILE A 115 -14.89 17.10 -4.30
CA ILE A 115 -15.96 17.14 -5.30
C ILE A 115 -17.00 16.03 -5.13
N GLY A 116 -16.95 15.31 -3.99
CA GLY A 116 -17.93 14.25 -3.65
C GLY A 116 -17.67 12.90 -4.34
N TRP A 117 -16.45 12.65 -4.79
CA TRP A 117 -16.05 11.41 -5.46
C TRP A 117 -14.88 10.72 -4.77
N THR A 118 -14.66 9.44 -5.09
CA THR A 118 -13.51 8.65 -4.63
C THR A 118 -13.18 7.56 -5.65
N LEU A 119 -12.02 6.90 -5.47
CA LEU A 119 -11.70 5.68 -6.20
C LEU A 119 -12.41 4.48 -5.55
N PRO A 120 -12.86 3.47 -6.33
CA PRO A 120 -13.38 2.22 -5.78
C PRO A 120 -12.35 1.45 -4.95
N VAL A 121 -11.08 1.46 -5.36
CA VAL A 121 -9.93 0.92 -4.65
C VAL A 121 -8.92 2.04 -4.46
N LEU A 122 -8.64 2.42 -3.22
CA LEU A 122 -7.74 3.50 -2.87
C LEU A 122 -6.73 3.00 -1.83
N PRO A 123 -5.56 2.49 -2.27
CA PRO A 123 -4.53 1.97 -1.38
C PRO A 123 -4.11 2.98 -0.30
N GLU A 124 -3.89 2.48 0.90
CA GLU A 124 -3.96 3.18 2.19
C GLU A 124 -2.82 4.15 2.50
N LEU A 125 -1.69 4.09 1.79
CA LEU A 125 -0.56 4.98 2.03
C LEU A 125 -0.60 6.20 1.12
N ASP A 126 -0.52 7.40 1.70
CA ASP A 126 -0.59 8.69 0.99
C ASP A 126 0.41 8.82 -0.17
N ASP A 127 1.63 8.31 0.01
CA ASP A 127 2.74 8.49 -0.93
C ASP A 127 2.75 7.47 -2.08
N LEU A 128 1.84 6.48 -2.10
CA LEU A 128 1.73 5.53 -3.22
C LEU A 128 1.30 6.26 -4.48
N THR A 129 2.05 6.04 -5.57
CA THR A 129 1.79 6.71 -6.85
C THR A 129 0.92 5.86 -7.78
N VAL A 130 0.11 6.51 -8.60
CA VAL A 130 -0.71 5.84 -9.63
C VAL A 130 0.13 4.93 -10.51
N GLY A 131 1.31 5.40 -10.97
CA GLY A 131 2.18 4.59 -11.81
C GLY A 131 2.70 3.33 -11.11
N GLY A 132 3.05 3.42 -9.83
CA GLY A 132 3.46 2.25 -9.02
C GLY A 132 2.32 1.26 -8.85
N LEU A 133 1.11 1.74 -8.59
CA LEU A 133 -0.08 0.91 -8.39
C LEU A 133 -0.58 0.25 -9.68
N VAL A 134 -0.46 0.91 -10.84
CA VAL A 134 -0.80 0.31 -12.14
C VAL A 134 0.23 -0.75 -12.53
N MET A 135 1.52 -0.40 -12.44
CA MET A 135 2.60 -1.24 -12.94
C MET A 135 2.99 -2.39 -11.99
N GLY A 136 2.84 -2.18 -10.70
CA GLY A 136 3.10 -3.18 -9.66
C GLY A 136 1.84 -3.91 -9.24
N THR A 137 1.02 -3.28 -8.54
CA THR A 137 -0.37 -3.56 -8.13
C THR A 137 -0.70 -2.74 -6.89
N GLY A 138 -1.96 -2.72 -6.48
CA GLY A 138 -2.42 -2.13 -5.23
C GLY A 138 -3.71 -2.79 -4.76
N ILE A 139 -3.85 -2.89 -3.45
CA ILE A 139 -4.99 -3.51 -2.78
C ILE A 139 -5.54 -2.58 -1.71
N GLU A 140 -6.81 -2.69 -1.37
CA GLU A 140 -7.47 -1.99 -0.26
C GLU A 140 -8.62 -2.85 0.25
N SER A 141 -9.12 -2.54 1.42
CA SER A 141 -10.22 -3.24 2.09
C SER A 141 -11.53 -3.32 1.29
N SER A 142 -11.67 -2.60 0.18
CA SER A 142 -12.76 -2.68 -0.80
C SER A 142 -12.49 -3.65 -1.96
N SER A 143 -11.31 -4.24 -2.03
CA SER A 143 -10.86 -5.07 -3.16
C SER A 143 -11.65 -6.37 -3.32
N HIS A 144 -12.33 -6.86 -2.28
CA HIS A 144 -13.23 -8.01 -2.37
C HIS A 144 -14.48 -7.73 -3.24
N ILE A 145 -14.77 -6.45 -3.54
CA ILE A 145 -15.85 -6.03 -4.46
C ILE A 145 -15.29 -5.62 -5.81
N TYR A 146 -14.19 -4.87 -5.82
CA TYR A 146 -13.70 -4.17 -7.02
C TYR A 146 -12.41 -4.76 -7.61
N GLY A 147 -11.85 -5.79 -6.99
CA GLY A 147 -10.54 -6.34 -7.39
C GLY A 147 -9.37 -5.45 -6.94
N LEU A 148 -8.23 -5.63 -7.56
CA LEU A 148 -7.01 -4.84 -7.30
C LEU A 148 -7.07 -3.48 -8.03
N PHE A 149 -6.13 -2.57 -7.74
CA PHE A 149 -6.11 -1.22 -8.31
C PHE A 149 -6.16 -1.19 -9.84
N GLN A 150 -5.47 -2.09 -10.53
CA GLN A 150 -5.50 -2.17 -11.98
C GLN A 150 -6.89 -2.52 -12.55
N HIS A 151 -7.74 -3.23 -11.80
CA HIS A 151 -9.08 -3.62 -12.26
C HIS A 151 -10.09 -2.47 -12.23
N ILE A 152 -9.76 -1.37 -11.55
CA ILE A 152 -10.55 -0.14 -11.62
C ILE A 152 -10.08 0.82 -12.72
N CYS A 153 -8.97 0.51 -13.41
CA CYS A 153 -8.50 1.26 -14.56
C CYS A 153 -9.27 0.86 -15.82
N VAL A 154 -9.56 1.80 -16.70
CA VAL A 154 -10.28 1.57 -17.95
C VAL A 154 -9.40 1.79 -19.18
N ALA A 155 -8.31 2.55 -19.04
CA ALA A 155 -7.33 2.72 -20.11
C ALA A 155 -5.98 3.17 -19.54
N PHE A 156 -4.92 2.89 -20.30
CA PHE A 156 -3.58 3.39 -20.08
C PHE A 156 -3.05 4.09 -21.33
N GLU A 157 -2.16 5.07 -21.12
CA GLU A 157 -1.36 5.65 -22.19
C GLU A 157 0.11 5.38 -21.90
N LEU A 158 0.84 4.82 -22.87
CA LEU A 158 2.24 4.44 -22.74
C LEU A 158 3.07 5.04 -23.87
N VAL A 159 4.31 5.41 -23.55
CA VAL A 159 5.36 5.63 -24.56
C VAL A 159 6.13 4.32 -24.70
N LEU A 160 6.10 3.76 -25.91
CA LEU A 160 6.74 2.48 -26.23
C LEU A 160 8.24 2.62 -26.52
N ALA A 161 8.91 1.50 -26.79
CA ALA A 161 10.34 1.44 -27.06
C ALA A 161 10.77 2.27 -28.28
N ASP A 162 9.93 2.38 -29.28
CA ASP A 162 10.14 3.18 -30.50
C ASP A 162 9.84 4.68 -30.32
N GLY A 163 9.40 5.09 -29.12
CA GLY A 163 8.99 6.47 -28.82
C GLY A 163 7.55 6.82 -29.18
N SER A 164 6.79 5.90 -29.76
CA SER A 164 5.38 6.11 -30.08
C SER A 164 4.52 6.18 -28.81
N LEU A 165 3.49 7.04 -28.84
CA LEU A 165 2.47 7.12 -27.79
C LEU A 165 1.29 6.24 -28.17
N VAL A 166 0.97 5.27 -27.33
CA VAL A 166 -0.13 4.33 -27.53
C VAL A 166 -1.12 4.39 -26.37
N ARG A 167 -2.39 4.46 -26.68
CA ARG A 167 -3.50 4.24 -25.74
C ARG A 167 -3.95 2.78 -25.82
N CYS A 168 -4.21 2.16 -24.68
CA CYS A 168 -4.79 0.82 -24.59
C CYS A 168 -5.95 0.77 -23.60
N SER A 169 -6.98 0.00 -23.95
CA SER A 169 -8.20 -0.25 -23.17
C SER A 169 -8.72 -1.66 -23.48
N GLU A 170 -9.85 -2.03 -22.93
CA GLU A 170 -10.51 -3.30 -23.28
C GLU A 170 -10.85 -3.39 -24.76
N GLU A 171 -11.23 -2.25 -25.40
CA GLU A 171 -11.65 -2.17 -26.81
C GLU A 171 -10.50 -1.83 -27.77
N GLU A 172 -9.41 -1.22 -27.27
CA GLU A 172 -8.29 -0.72 -28.08
C GLU A 172 -6.96 -1.24 -27.54
N ASN A 173 -6.18 -1.91 -28.38
CA ASN A 173 -4.91 -2.55 -27.97
C ASN A 173 -5.08 -3.41 -26.70
N SER A 174 -6.13 -4.23 -26.69
CA SER A 174 -6.58 -4.98 -25.51
C SER A 174 -5.50 -5.92 -24.94
N ASP A 175 -4.67 -6.54 -25.78
CA ASP A 175 -3.56 -7.36 -25.31
C ASP A 175 -2.57 -6.53 -24.47
N LEU A 176 -2.24 -5.32 -24.92
CA LEU A 176 -1.37 -4.42 -24.16
C LEU A 176 -2.03 -3.96 -22.86
N PHE A 177 -3.34 -3.65 -22.89
CA PHE A 177 -4.09 -3.27 -21.69
C PHE A 177 -4.00 -4.34 -20.59
N HIS A 178 -4.17 -5.62 -20.95
CA HIS A 178 -4.06 -6.72 -19.99
C HIS A 178 -2.63 -7.05 -19.56
N ALA A 179 -1.61 -6.71 -20.37
CA ALA A 179 -0.22 -7.00 -20.03
C ALA A 179 0.48 -5.91 -19.22
N VAL A 180 -0.04 -4.68 -19.23
CA VAL A 180 0.56 -3.54 -18.50
C VAL A 180 0.61 -3.77 -16.99
N PRO A 181 -0.46 -4.23 -16.31
CA PRO A 181 -0.40 -4.58 -14.89
C PRO A 181 0.65 -5.66 -14.61
N TRP A 182 1.38 -5.51 -13.50
CA TRP A 182 2.47 -6.39 -13.07
C TRP A 182 3.74 -6.34 -13.94
N SER A 183 3.73 -5.61 -15.05
CA SER A 183 4.91 -5.50 -15.94
C SER A 183 6.04 -4.64 -15.34
N CYS A 184 5.80 -3.94 -14.25
CA CYS A 184 6.77 -3.03 -13.63
C CYS A 184 7.42 -2.02 -14.60
N GLY A 185 6.67 -1.60 -15.65
CA GLY A 185 7.14 -0.63 -16.64
C GLY A 185 8.15 -1.20 -17.64
N THR A 186 8.10 -2.50 -17.91
CA THR A 186 9.02 -3.17 -18.86
C THR A 186 8.42 -3.38 -20.26
N LEU A 187 7.18 -2.90 -20.47
CA LEU A 187 6.52 -2.83 -21.77
C LEU A 187 6.47 -1.41 -22.34
N GLY A 188 6.71 -0.39 -21.51
CA GLY A 188 6.66 1.01 -21.89
C GLY A 188 6.58 1.93 -20.67
N PHE A 189 6.73 3.23 -20.89
CA PHE A 189 6.57 4.24 -19.85
C PHE A 189 5.11 4.68 -19.77
N LEU A 190 4.47 4.44 -18.63
CA LEU A 190 3.13 4.95 -18.36
C LEU A 190 3.15 6.49 -18.30
N VAL A 191 2.28 7.15 -19.03
CA VAL A 191 2.12 8.60 -19.03
C VAL A 191 0.75 9.05 -18.54
N ALA A 192 -0.27 8.20 -18.62
CA ALA A 192 -1.57 8.45 -18.02
C ALA A 192 -2.32 7.13 -17.74
N ALA A 193 -3.21 7.18 -16.75
CA ALA A 193 -4.21 6.15 -16.48
C ALA A 193 -5.59 6.78 -16.38
N GLU A 194 -6.59 6.15 -16.95
CA GLU A 194 -8.00 6.49 -16.79
C GLU A 194 -8.61 5.52 -15.77
N ILE A 195 -9.11 6.06 -14.65
CA ILE A 195 -9.51 5.28 -13.48
C ILE A 195 -10.97 5.56 -13.15
N LYS A 196 -11.76 4.52 -12.89
CA LYS A 196 -13.15 4.61 -12.43
C LYS A 196 -13.23 5.40 -11.13
N ILE A 197 -14.28 6.24 -11.02
CA ILE A 197 -14.63 6.93 -9.78
C ILE A 197 -16.05 6.57 -9.35
N VAL A 198 -16.30 6.61 -8.04
CA VAL A 198 -17.60 6.34 -7.44
C VAL A 198 -17.99 7.48 -6.49
N PRO A 199 -19.31 7.71 -6.24
CA PRO A 199 -19.74 8.69 -5.26
C PRO A 199 -19.15 8.42 -3.88
N ALA A 200 -18.60 9.47 -3.25
CA ALA A 200 -18.07 9.42 -1.91
C ALA A 200 -19.11 9.87 -0.89
N LYS A 201 -19.06 9.26 0.32
CA LYS A 201 -19.78 9.76 1.49
C LYS A 201 -18.77 10.23 2.55
N PRO A 202 -19.16 11.17 3.43
CA PRO A 202 -18.21 11.82 4.33
C PRO A 202 -17.62 10.92 5.41
N TRP A 203 -18.29 9.79 5.71
CA TRP A 203 -17.93 8.93 6.82
C TRP A 203 -17.87 7.46 6.41
N VAL A 204 -17.01 6.72 7.10
CA VAL A 204 -17.04 5.26 7.15
C VAL A 204 -17.55 4.84 8.53
N LYS A 205 -18.64 4.09 8.56
CA LYS A 205 -19.12 3.37 9.74
C LYS A 205 -18.33 2.09 9.80
N LEU A 206 -17.39 1.98 10.74
CA LEU A 206 -16.48 0.85 10.91
C LEU A 206 -16.85 0.07 12.16
N HIS A 207 -17.05 -1.22 12.00
CA HIS A 207 -17.29 -2.17 13.07
C HIS A 207 -16.03 -3.01 13.33
N TYR A 208 -15.71 -3.22 14.60
CA TYR A 208 -14.56 -4.00 15.08
C TYR A 208 -15.04 -5.25 15.78
N GLU A 209 -14.61 -6.41 15.35
CA GLU A 209 -14.98 -7.71 15.93
C GLU A 209 -13.70 -8.44 16.39
N PRO A 210 -13.44 -8.50 17.72
CA PRO A 210 -12.38 -9.36 18.26
C PRO A 210 -12.73 -10.84 18.06
N VAL A 211 -11.82 -11.62 17.46
CA VAL A 211 -12.01 -13.05 17.19
C VAL A 211 -10.85 -13.85 17.75
N ARG A 212 -11.16 -15.02 18.30
CA ARG A 212 -10.18 -15.94 18.90
C ARG A 212 -10.28 -17.33 18.28
N GLY A 213 -9.11 -17.95 18.14
CA GLY A 213 -8.92 -19.26 17.49
C GLY A 213 -8.78 -19.13 15.98
N LEU A 214 -7.73 -19.77 15.43
CA LEU A 214 -7.37 -19.63 14.01
C LEU A 214 -8.50 -20.02 13.06
N GLU A 215 -9.21 -21.10 13.36
CA GLU A 215 -10.35 -21.57 12.56
C GLU A 215 -11.49 -20.52 12.53
N ASN A 216 -11.82 -19.95 13.70
CA ASN A 216 -12.83 -18.89 13.79
C ASN A 216 -12.40 -17.63 13.03
N ILE A 217 -11.12 -17.22 13.15
CA ILE A 217 -10.59 -16.07 12.43
C ILE A 217 -10.77 -16.26 10.93
N CYS A 218 -10.37 -17.40 10.39
CA CYS A 218 -10.51 -17.71 8.97
C CYS A 218 -11.97 -17.74 8.51
N SER A 219 -12.86 -18.37 9.30
CA SER A 219 -14.29 -18.47 8.99
C SER A 219 -14.98 -17.10 9.01
N HIS A 220 -14.81 -16.31 10.08
CA HIS A 220 -15.41 -14.97 10.20
C HIS A 220 -14.88 -14.02 9.13
N PHE A 221 -13.58 -14.06 8.84
CA PHE A 221 -12.99 -13.24 7.79
C PHE A 221 -13.53 -13.60 6.40
N HIS A 222 -13.65 -14.89 6.10
CA HIS A 222 -14.24 -15.38 4.85
C HIS A 222 -15.69 -14.93 4.69
N GLU A 223 -16.52 -15.11 5.71
CA GLU A 223 -17.93 -14.69 5.67
C GLU A 223 -18.07 -13.17 5.53
N ALA A 224 -17.27 -12.39 6.25
CA ALA A 224 -17.23 -10.94 6.10
C ALA A 224 -16.88 -10.51 4.68
N SER A 225 -15.91 -11.21 4.05
CA SER A 225 -15.43 -10.93 2.70
C SER A 225 -16.43 -11.28 1.60
N LYS A 226 -17.28 -12.29 1.82
CA LYS A 226 -18.37 -12.65 0.88
C LYS A 226 -19.56 -11.69 0.93
N ASN A 227 -19.74 -11.00 2.06
CA ASN A 227 -20.88 -10.13 2.23
C ASN A 227 -20.68 -8.80 1.49
N LYS A 228 -21.25 -8.67 0.30
CA LYS A 228 -21.17 -7.47 -0.55
C LYS A 228 -21.81 -6.20 0.07
N GLN A 229 -22.50 -6.30 1.20
CA GLN A 229 -22.96 -5.14 1.96
C GLN A 229 -21.81 -4.46 2.72
N ASN A 230 -20.75 -5.19 3.04
CA ASN A 230 -19.53 -4.61 3.57
C ASN A 230 -18.76 -3.94 2.43
N THR A 231 -18.71 -2.61 2.40
CA THR A 231 -17.89 -1.89 1.42
C THR A 231 -16.40 -2.12 1.68
N PHE A 232 -16.04 -2.24 2.94
CA PHE A 232 -14.66 -2.40 3.40
C PHE A 232 -14.56 -3.62 4.33
N VAL A 233 -13.57 -4.47 4.10
CA VAL A 233 -13.24 -5.61 4.96
C VAL A 233 -11.73 -5.70 5.11
N GLU A 234 -11.23 -5.74 6.34
CA GLU A 234 -9.83 -6.04 6.64
C GLU A 234 -9.72 -6.76 7.98
N GLY A 235 -8.63 -7.48 8.17
CA GLY A 235 -8.28 -8.10 9.44
C GLY A 235 -6.89 -7.68 9.90
N ILE A 236 -6.70 -7.50 11.20
CA ILE A 236 -5.36 -7.41 11.80
C ILE A 236 -5.24 -8.56 12.79
N GLN A 237 -4.36 -9.51 12.47
CA GLN A 237 -4.11 -10.69 13.30
C GLN A 237 -2.87 -10.45 14.16
N TYR A 238 -3.03 -10.44 15.49
CA TYR A 238 -1.98 -10.08 16.45
C TYR A 238 -1.16 -11.25 16.95
N THR A 239 -1.73 -12.45 16.91
CA THR A 239 -1.08 -13.72 17.21
C THR A 239 -1.69 -14.82 16.35
N LEU A 240 -1.16 -16.04 16.40
CA LEU A 240 -1.76 -17.18 15.70
C LEU A 240 -3.28 -17.33 15.96
N ASP A 241 -3.70 -17.05 17.20
CA ASP A 241 -5.07 -17.32 17.68
C ASP A 241 -5.88 -16.07 18.00
N THR A 242 -5.41 -14.87 17.68
CA THR A 242 -6.13 -13.64 18.00
C THR A 242 -6.07 -12.62 16.89
N ALA A 243 -7.24 -12.10 16.48
CA ALA A 243 -7.37 -11.08 15.46
C ALA A 243 -8.53 -10.11 15.78
N VAL A 244 -8.55 -8.97 15.10
CA VAL A 244 -9.72 -8.12 14.97
C VAL A 244 -10.10 -8.06 13.51
N ILE A 245 -11.33 -8.48 13.20
CA ILE A 245 -11.92 -8.35 11.87
C ILE A 245 -12.71 -7.05 11.84
N MET A 246 -12.52 -6.27 10.79
CA MET A 246 -13.16 -4.98 10.62
C MET A 246 -14.02 -5.01 9.37
N THR A 247 -15.28 -4.55 9.52
CA THR A 247 -16.20 -4.38 8.40
C THR A 247 -16.71 -2.95 8.37
N GLY A 248 -16.80 -2.35 7.19
CA GLY A 248 -17.14 -0.96 7.05
C GLY A 248 -18.06 -0.64 5.88
N THR A 249 -18.83 0.44 6.02
CA THR A 249 -19.68 0.98 4.95
C THR A 249 -19.58 2.50 4.91
N MET A 250 -19.64 3.09 3.72
CA MET A 250 -19.74 4.55 3.60
C MET A 250 -21.13 5.04 4.02
N THR A 251 -21.19 6.15 4.76
CA THR A 251 -22.44 6.73 5.26
C THR A 251 -22.41 8.25 5.25
N ASP A 252 -23.60 8.85 5.08
CA ASP A 252 -23.77 10.31 5.13
C ASP A 252 -23.91 10.83 6.57
N TYR A 253 -24.26 9.96 7.51
CA TYR A 253 -24.50 10.31 8.92
C TYR A 253 -23.48 9.63 9.83
N ALA A 254 -23.04 10.36 10.86
CA ALA A 254 -22.23 9.84 11.95
C ALA A 254 -22.83 10.17 13.30
N GLU A 255 -22.88 9.20 14.22
CA GLU A 255 -23.24 9.41 15.61
C GLU A 255 -22.15 10.25 16.29
N PRO A 256 -22.49 11.45 16.83
CA PRO A 256 -21.46 12.41 17.28
C PRO A 256 -20.52 11.87 18.37
N ASP A 257 -21.03 11.02 19.27
CA ASP A 257 -20.31 10.41 20.38
C ASP A 257 -19.39 9.26 19.95
N LYS A 258 -19.59 8.73 18.73
CA LYS A 258 -18.78 7.65 18.16
C LYS A 258 -17.83 8.12 17.05
N ILE A 259 -17.69 9.43 16.85
CA ILE A 259 -16.78 9.95 15.84
C ILE A 259 -15.33 9.78 16.29
N ASN A 260 -14.55 9.05 15.50
CA ASN A 260 -13.11 8.92 15.68
C ASN A 260 -12.32 9.55 14.52
N ARG A 261 -11.64 10.65 14.78
CA ARG A 261 -10.73 11.30 13.82
C ARG A 261 -9.32 10.68 13.92
N ILE A 262 -9.21 9.39 13.63
CA ILE A 262 -8.00 8.59 13.82
C ILE A 262 -6.77 9.14 13.08
N GLY A 263 -6.95 9.88 11.97
CA GLY A 263 -5.88 10.51 11.21
C GLY A 263 -5.17 11.68 11.93
N LEU A 264 -5.70 12.22 13.04
CA LEU A 264 -5.05 13.30 13.77
C LEU A 264 -3.77 12.80 14.47
N HIS A 265 -2.70 13.60 14.40
CA HIS A 265 -1.36 13.21 14.82
C HIS A 265 -1.24 12.77 16.28
N PHE A 266 -2.05 13.31 17.18
CA PHE A 266 -2.05 12.93 18.61
C PHE A 266 -2.87 11.68 18.93
N LYS A 267 -3.66 11.16 17.96
CA LYS A 267 -4.41 9.91 18.12
C LYS A 267 -3.47 8.70 18.12
N PRO A 268 -3.86 7.56 18.72
CA PRO A 268 -3.11 6.31 18.60
C PRO A 268 -2.87 5.94 17.14
N TRP A 269 -1.81 5.21 16.86
CA TRP A 269 -1.66 4.54 15.58
C TRP A 269 -2.81 3.57 15.36
N PHE A 270 -3.27 3.42 14.12
CA PHE A 270 -4.49 2.68 13.83
C PHE A 270 -4.43 1.24 14.35
N PHE A 271 -3.37 0.49 14.06
CA PHE A 271 -3.25 -0.89 14.55
C PHE A 271 -3.24 -0.99 16.10
N LYS A 272 -2.71 -0.01 16.83
CA LYS A 272 -2.79 0.05 18.30
C LYS A 272 -4.20 0.40 18.80
N HIS A 273 -4.92 1.21 18.05
CA HIS A 273 -6.33 1.48 18.32
C HIS A 273 -7.17 0.21 18.15
N VAL A 274 -6.97 -0.51 17.05
CA VAL A 274 -7.63 -1.80 16.77
C VAL A 274 -7.29 -2.83 17.85
N GLU A 275 -6.01 -2.97 18.25
CA GLU A 275 -5.57 -3.86 19.33
C GLU A 275 -6.32 -3.61 20.65
N SER A 276 -6.76 -2.38 20.89
CA SER A 276 -7.50 -2.04 22.12
C SER A 276 -8.86 -2.73 22.22
N TYR A 277 -9.49 -3.09 21.09
CA TYR A 277 -10.73 -3.87 21.08
C TYR A 277 -10.47 -5.32 21.47
N LEU A 278 -9.38 -5.90 20.98
CA LEU A 278 -8.96 -7.25 21.37
C LEU A 278 -8.62 -7.33 22.87
N LYS A 279 -7.92 -6.32 23.40
CA LYS A 279 -7.57 -6.27 24.85
C LYS A 279 -8.79 -6.12 25.75
N ARG A 280 -9.82 -5.42 25.30
CA ARG A 280 -11.08 -5.29 26.04
C ARG A 280 -12.03 -6.46 25.84
N ASP A 281 -11.77 -7.29 24.84
CA ASP A 281 -12.59 -8.40 24.38
C ASP A 281 -14.06 -7.98 24.08
N VAL A 282 -14.23 -6.80 23.54
CA VAL A 282 -15.52 -6.20 23.23
C VAL A 282 -15.47 -5.57 21.86
N GLY A 283 -16.41 -5.97 21.00
CA GLY A 283 -16.60 -5.34 19.71
C GLY A 283 -17.09 -3.88 19.84
N GLY A 284 -17.03 -3.13 18.76
CA GLY A 284 -17.49 -1.76 18.77
C GLY A 284 -17.69 -1.20 17.38
N THR A 285 -18.36 -0.04 17.33
CA THR A 285 -18.60 0.66 16.07
C THR A 285 -18.20 2.12 16.24
N GLU A 286 -17.46 2.64 15.24
CA GLU A 286 -17.04 4.02 15.16
C GLU A 286 -17.38 4.62 13.79
N TYR A 287 -17.39 5.95 13.73
CA TYR A 287 -17.54 6.71 12.49
C TYR A 287 -16.24 7.48 12.23
N ILE A 288 -15.58 7.13 11.15
CA ILE A 288 -14.28 7.71 10.78
C ILE A 288 -14.46 8.58 9.53
N PRO A 289 -13.95 9.84 9.50
CA PRO A 289 -13.95 10.63 8.27
C PRO A 289 -13.32 9.84 7.11
N LEU A 290 -13.94 9.83 5.92
CA LEU A 290 -13.54 9.00 4.79
C LEU A 290 -12.03 9.09 4.49
N ARG A 291 -11.47 10.31 4.42
CA ARG A 291 -10.04 10.50 4.18
C ARG A 291 -9.17 9.90 5.29
N HIS A 292 -9.61 9.99 6.57
CA HIS A 292 -8.88 9.40 7.69
C HIS A 292 -8.91 7.88 7.64
N TYR A 293 -10.00 7.30 7.13
CA TYR A 293 -10.13 5.86 6.96
C TYR A 293 -9.19 5.36 5.85
N TYR A 294 -9.23 6.00 4.69
CA TYR A 294 -8.35 5.60 3.58
C TYR A 294 -6.88 5.62 3.99
N HIS A 295 -6.42 6.64 4.69
CA HIS A 295 -5.02 6.81 5.06
C HIS A 295 -4.70 6.41 6.50
N ARG A 296 -5.47 5.46 7.06
CA ARG A 296 -5.37 5.02 8.47
C ARG A 296 -4.03 4.40 8.82
N HIS A 297 -3.38 3.74 7.86
CA HIS A 297 -2.09 3.08 8.03
C HIS A 297 -0.88 4.00 7.76
N THR A 298 -1.06 5.15 7.10
CA THR A 298 0.05 6.05 6.68
C THR A 298 0.95 6.45 7.85
N ARG A 299 0.39 6.87 8.99
CA ARG A 299 1.20 7.41 10.10
C ARG A 299 2.16 6.42 10.74
N SER A 300 1.82 5.15 10.75
CA SER A 300 2.64 4.08 11.31
C SER A 300 3.27 3.19 10.24
N ILE A 301 2.99 3.46 8.96
CA ILE A 301 3.36 2.61 7.84
C ILE A 301 2.98 1.16 8.21
N PHE A 302 1.67 0.91 8.36
CA PHE A 302 1.14 -0.24 9.09
C PHE A 302 1.65 -0.26 10.54
N TRP A 303 2.67 -1.02 10.87
CA TRP A 303 3.35 -1.06 12.17
C TRP A 303 4.87 -0.97 12.09
N GLU A 304 5.44 -0.88 10.88
CA GLU A 304 6.86 -0.76 10.61
C GLU A 304 7.54 0.35 11.45
N LEU A 305 6.81 1.46 11.64
CA LEU A 305 7.37 2.56 12.42
C LEU A 305 7.55 2.24 13.91
N GLN A 306 6.88 1.20 14.44
CA GLN A 306 7.11 0.74 15.81
C GLN A 306 8.51 0.13 15.97
N ASP A 307 9.02 -0.56 14.95
CA ASP A 307 10.36 -1.13 14.97
C ASP A 307 11.43 -0.02 14.83
N ILE A 308 11.09 1.05 14.11
CA ILE A 308 11.97 2.20 13.91
C ILE A 308 11.94 3.15 15.11
N ILE A 309 10.75 3.46 15.67
CA ILE A 309 10.52 4.34 16.82
C ILE A 309 9.65 3.60 17.84
N PRO A 310 10.21 2.74 18.71
CA PRO A 310 9.44 1.87 19.61
C PRO A 310 8.49 2.62 20.56
N PHE A 311 8.82 3.84 20.91
CA PHE A 311 7.99 4.72 21.75
C PHE A 311 7.08 5.67 20.94
N GLY A 312 7.06 5.56 19.61
CA GLY A 312 6.36 6.48 18.71
C GLY A 312 4.84 6.56 18.95
N ASN A 313 4.24 5.49 19.47
CA ASN A 313 2.84 5.50 19.88
C ASN A 313 2.60 6.03 21.33
N ASN A 314 3.64 6.45 22.08
CA ASN A 314 3.48 7.04 23.40
C ASN A 314 2.67 8.35 23.29
N PRO A 315 1.66 8.62 24.17
CA PRO A 315 0.85 9.83 24.11
C PRO A 315 1.64 11.14 24.10
N LEU A 316 2.70 11.24 24.93
CA LEU A 316 3.55 12.44 24.98
C LEU A 316 4.31 12.63 23.67
N PHE A 317 4.89 11.55 23.10
CA PHE A 317 5.58 11.62 21.83
C PHE A 317 4.62 12.04 20.70
N ARG A 318 3.42 11.42 20.64
CA ARG A 318 2.43 11.77 19.62
C ARG A 318 1.99 13.23 19.71
N TRP A 319 1.83 13.76 20.92
CA TRP A 319 1.43 15.15 21.12
C TRP A 319 2.53 16.13 20.71
N LEU A 320 3.80 15.86 21.07
CA LEU A 320 4.94 16.75 20.78
C LEU A 320 5.46 16.60 19.35
N PHE A 321 5.59 15.37 18.84
CA PHE A 321 6.32 15.04 17.62
C PHE A 321 5.50 14.27 16.58
N GLY A 322 4.28 13.84 16.93
CA GLY A 322 3.43 13.03 16.03
C GLY A 322 3.10 13.69 14.70
N TRP A 323 3.16 15.03 14.65
CA TRP A 323 2.93 15.79 13.40
C TRP A 323 4.07 15.66 12.37
N MET A 324 5.25 15.22 12.80
CA MET A 324 6.39 14.94 11.91
C MET A 324 6.41 13.50 11.37
N VAL A 325 5.51 12.66 11.85
CA VAL A 325 5.45 11.22 11.56
C VAL A 325 4.44 10.95 10.46
N PRO A 326 4.75 10.11 9.44
CA PRO A 326 5.98 9.32 9.26
C PRO A 326 7.14 10.10 8.65
N PRO A 327 8.38 9.63 8.78
CA PRO A 327 9.47 10.16 7.99
C PRO A 327 9.23 9.82 6.50
N LYS A 328 9.72 10.65 5.58
CA LYS A 328 9.62 10.36 4.15
C LYS A 328 10.36 9.08 3.80
N ILE A 329 9.64 8.12 3.22
CA ILE A 329 10.20 6.81 2.83
C ILE A 329 11.36 6.97 1.84
N SER A 330 11.26 7.92 0.92
CA SER A 330 12.34 8.23 -0.03
C SER A 330 13.63 8.68 0.65
N LEU A 331 13.51 9.51 1.70
CA LEU A 331 14.68 9.95 2.50
C LEU A 331 15.22 8.81 3.37
N LEU A 332 14.33 7.99 3.92
CA LEU A 332 14.71 6.81 4.70
C LEU A 332 15.55 5.85 3.85
N LYS A 333 15.11 5.57 2.62
CA LYS A 333 15.86 4.74 1.65
C LYS A 333 17.18 5.40 1.23
N LEU A 334 17.19 6.70 0.96
CA LEU A 334 18.38 7.43 0.55
C LEU A 334 19.47 7.48 1.64
N THR A 335 19.06 7.53 2.89
CA THR A 335 19.97 7.59 4.04
C THR A 335 20.41 6.22 4.56
N GLN A 336 19.84 5.13 4.04
CA GLN A 336 20.30 3.78 4.35
C GLN A 336 21.57 3.48 3.54
N GLY A 337 22.74 3.47 4.21
CA GLY A 337 23.95 2.94 3.65
C GLY A 337 23.83 1.43 3.37
N GLU A 338 24.69 0.90 2.51
CA GLU A 338 24.65 -0.51 2.08
C GLU A 338 24.68 -1.49 3.26
N THR A 339 25.50 -1.23 4.27
CA THR A 339 25.59 -2.07 5.48
C THR A 339 24.26 -2.13 6.24
N ILE A 340 23.57 -0.99 6.41
CA ILE A 340 22.28 -0.92 7.08
C ILE A 340 21.23 -1.64 6.27
N ARG A 341 21.24 -1.46 4.95
CA ARG A 341 20.32 -2.15 4.04
C ARG A 341 20.48 -3.66 4.13
N ARG A 342 21.71 -4.18 4.08
CA ARG A 342 21.98 -5.62 4.20
C ARG A 342 21.56 -6.19 5.54
N LEU A 343 21.81 -5.49 6.64
CA LEU A 343 21.40 -5.91 7.98
C LEU A 343 19.88 -5.93 8.11
N TYR A 344 19.20 -4.91 7.56
CA TYR A 344 17.74 -4.86 7.53
C TYR A 344 17.17 -6.04 6.73
N GLU A 345 17.69 -6.29 5.53
CA GLU A 345 17.28 -7.41 4.67
C GLU A 345 17.51 -8.78 5.31
N GLN A 346 18.50 -8.92 6.19
CA GLN A 346 18.79 -10.18 6.89
C GLN A 346 17.91 -10.44 8.13
N HIS A 347 17.36 -9.40 8.72
CA HIS A 347 16.67 -9.49 10.02
C HIS A 347 15.23 -8.98 9.98
N HIS A 348 14.73 -8.58 8.82
CA HIS A 348 13.41 -8.01 8.67
C HIS A 348 12.66 -8.64 7.49
N VAL A 349 11.37 -8.84 7.63
CA VAL A 349 10.48 -9.35 6.59
C VAL A 349 9.53 -8.24 6.17
N VAL A 350 9.41 -8.01 4.87
CA VAL A 350 8.36 -7.20 4.24
C VAL A 350 7.83 -8.02 3.08
N GLN A 351 6.72 -8.69 3.29
CA GLN A 351 6.12 -9.59 2.31
C GLN A 351 4.61 -9.42 2.28
N ASP A 352 4.07 -9.44 1.08
CA ASP A 352 2.64 -9.55 0.81
C ASP A 352 2.41 -10.70 -0.15
N MET A 353 1.64 -11.67 0.31
CA MET A 353 1.37 -12.91 -0.41
C MET A 353 -0.13 -13.07 -0.64
N LEU A 354 -0.50 -13.14 -1.91
CA LEU A 354 -1.88 -13.24 -2.38
C LEU A 354 -2.28 -14.70 -2.46
N ILE A 355 -3.14 -15.14 -1.55
CA ILE A 355 -3.48 -16.56 -1.36
C ILE A 355 -4.95 -16.77 -1.69
N PRO A 356 -5.35 -17.87 -2.39
CA PRO A 356 -6.76 -18.22 -2.48
C PRO A 356 -7.39 -18.32 -1.09
N MET A 357 -8.53 -17.69 -0.88
CA MET A 357 -9.18 -17.57 0.44
C MET A 357 -9.39 -18.92 1.13
N LYS A 358 -9.63 -19.98 0.35
CA LYS A 358 -9.76 -21.37 0.86
C LYS A 358 -8.49 -21.91 1.52
N GLN A 359 -7.34 -21.30 1.25
CA GLN A 359 -6.03 -21.71 1.81
C GLN A 359 -5.57 -20.81 2.98
N LEU A 360 -6.38 -19.85 3.41
CA LEU A 360 -6.01 -18.86 4.43
C LEU A 360 -5.44 -19.50 5.71
N GLN A 361 -6.09 -20.53 6.25
CA GLN A 361 -5.65 -21.18 7.48
C GLN A 361 -4.28 -21.87 7.31
N ALA A 362 -4.07 -22.56 6.19
CA ALA A 362 -2.80 -23.20 5.87
C ALA A 362 -1.69 -22.16 5.67
N ALA A 363 -2.02 -21.03 5.01
CA ALA A 363 -1.10 -19.93 4.79
C ALA A 363 -0.66 -19.27 6.11
N ILE A 364 -1.58 -18.90 7.00
CA ILE A 364 -1.24 -18.34 8.32
C ILE A 364 -0.36 -19.31 9.12
N THR A 365 -0.66 -20.60 9.06
CA THR A 365 0.16 -21.63 9.73
C THR A 365 1.56 -21.68 9.13
N CYS A 366 1.69 -21.61 7.81
CA CYS A 366 2.97 -21.58 7.12
C CYS A 366 3.80 -20.34 7.49
N PHE A 367 3.17 -19.16 7.53
CA PHE A 367 3.82 -17.91 7.96
C PHE A 367 4.28 -17.99 9.42
N HIS A 368 3.42 -18.47 10.31
CA HIS A 368 3.78 -18.68 11.72
C HIS A 368 5.00 -19.58 11.89
N GLN A 369 5.07 -20.69 11.15
CA GLN A 369 6.17 -21.65 11.25
C GLN A 369 7.49 -21.13 10.66
N ASN A 370 7.44 -20.33 9.61
CA ASN A 370 8.63 -19.91 8.86
C ASN A 370 9.19 -18.54 9.24
N ILE A 371 8.33 -17.64 9.71
CA ILE A 371 8.74 -16.28 10.07
C ILE A 371 8.21 -15.81 11.42
N ASN A 372 7.02 -16.25 11.84
CA ASN A 372 6.36 -15.85 13.10
C ASN A 372 6.36 -14.33 13.32
N VAL A 373 6.01 -13.56 12.29
CA VAL A 373 5.86 -12.10 12.33
C VAL A 373 4.42 -11.76 12.64
N TYR A 374 4.19 -10.88 13.60
CA TYR A 374 2.88 -10.32 13.93
C TYR A 374 3.00 -8.83 14.28
N PRO A 375 1.95 -8.02 14.01
CA PRO A 375 0.69 -8.42 13.40
C PRO A 375 0.82 -8.87 11.93
N LEU A 376 -0.21 -9.60 11.43
CA LEU A 376 -0.43 -9.83 10.02
C LEU A 376 -1.60 -8.94 9.55
N TRP A 377 -1.49 -8.38 8.37
CA TRP A 377 -2.61 -7.74 7.69
C TRP A 377 -3.34 -8.76 6.81
N LEU A 378 -4.65 -8.80 6.90
CA LEU A 378 -5.50 -9.64 6.07
C LEU A 378 -6.41 -8.72 5.25
N CYS A 379 -6.25 -8.73 3.93
CA CYS A 379 -7.05 -7.91 3.03
C CYS A 379 -7.65 -8.78 1.92
N PRO A 380 -8.99 -8.91 1.82
CA PRO A 380 -9.61 -9.77 0.84
C PRO A 380 -9.71 -9.05 -0.51
N PHE A 381 -9.57 -9.80 -1.60
CA PHE A 381 -9.82 -9.29 -2.95
C PHE A 381 -10.41 -10.35 -3.87
N LEU A 382 -11.25 -9.88 -4.78
CA LEU A 382 -11.76 -10.69 -5.87
C LEU A 382 -10.78 -10.64 -7.03
N LEU A 383 -10.27 -11.78 -7.45
CA LEU A 383 -9.40 -11.88 -8.61
C LEU A 383 -10.26 -12.24 -9.82
N PRO A 384 -10.50 -11.31 -10.76
CA PRO A 384 -11.28 -11.57 -11.95
C PRO A 384 -10.50 -12.40 -12.96
N LEU A 385 -11.19 -12.99 -13.90
CA LEU A 385 -10.57 -13.59 -15.09
C LEU A 385 -9.83 -12.50 -15.88
N SER A 386 -8.59 -12.79 -16.24
CA SER A 386 -7.73 -11.91 -17.02
C SER A 386 -6.83 -12.72 -17.94
N ARG A 387 -6.34 -12.08 -18.99
CA ARG A 387 -5.30 -12.63 -19.88
C ARG A 387 -3.90 -12.16 -19.49
N GLY A 388 -3.79 -11.36 -18.41
CA GLY A 388 -2.53 -10.84 -17.91
C GLY A 388 -1.77 -11.85 -17.05
N MET A 389 -0.65 -11.40 -16.48
CA MET A 389 0.28 -12.24 -15.70
C MET A 389 -0.35 -12.85 -14.44
N VAL A 390 -1.41 -12.24 -13.91
CA VAL A 390 -2.09 -12.66 -12.68
C VAL A 390 -3.58 -12.88 -12.96
N HIS A 391 -4.01 -14.10 -12.81
CA HIS A 391 -5.40 -14.53 -12.99
C HIS A 391 -5.66 -15.82 -12.19
N PRO A 392 -6.91 -16.16 -11.84
CA PRO A 392 -7.21 -17.43 -11.19
C PRO A 392 -6.94 -18.59 -12.16
N LYS A 393 -6.58 -19.77 -11.63
CA LYS A 393 -6.37 -20.97 -12.47
C LYS A 393 -7.68 -21.58 -12.99
N GLY A 394 -8.81 -21.27 -12.36
CA GLY A 394 -10.13 -21.75 -12.76
C GLY A 394 -10.73 -20.91 -13.88
N GLU A 395 -11.94 -21.30 -14.30
CA GLU A 395 -12.72 -20.62 -15.33
C GLU A 395 -13.64 -19.52 -14.74
N GLU A 396 -13.57 -19.29 -13.43
CA GLU A 396 -14.38 -18.30 -12.71
C GLU A 396 -13.49 -17.37 -11.89
N GLU A 397 -14.00 -16.18 -11.56
CA GLU A 397 -13.38 -15.29 -10.60
C GLU A 397 -13.27 -15.96 -9.23
N GLU A 398 -12.19 -15.73 -8.51
CA GLU A 398 -11.93 -16.37 -7.22
C GLU A 398 -11.60 -15.35 -6.14
N LEU A 399 -12.11 -15.59 -4.93
CA LEU A 399 -11.79 -14.77 -3.76
C LEU A 399 -10.42 -15.17 -3.20
N TYR A 400 -9.54 -14.20 -3.11
CA TYR A 400 -8.20 -14.27 -2.55
C TYR A 400 -8.10 -13.43 -1.27
N VAL A 401 -7.03 -13.61 -0.55
CA VAL A 401 -6.61 -12.77 0.57
C VAL A 401 -5.15 -12.39 0.43
N ASP A 402 -4.84 -11.13 0.65
CA ASP A 402 -3.48 -10.68 0.86
C ASP A 402 -3.10 -10.86 2.33
N ILE A 403 -1.95 -11.50 2.57
CA ILE A 403 -1.35 -11.64 3.88
C ILE A 403 -0.11 -10.78 3.94
N GLY A 404 -0.25 -9.57 4.50
CA GLY A 404 0.84 -8.65 4.73
C GLY A 404 1.59 -8.96 6.03
N ALA A 405 2.88 -9.26 5.91
CA ALA A 405 3.77 -9.57 7.03
C ALA A 405 4.96 -8.60 7.05
N TYR A 406 5.00 -7.71 8.06
CA TYR A 406 6.02 -6.67 8.19
C TYR A 406 6.61 -6.70 9.59
N GLY A 407 7.93 -6.91 9.72
CA GLY A 407 8.59 -6.88 11.04
C GLY A 407 9.73 -7.88 11.19
N GLU A 408 10.28 -7.92 12.41
CA GLU A 408 11.37 -8.83 12.77
C GLU A 408 10.83 -10.25 13.00
N PRO A 409 11.38 -11.27 12.31
CA PRO A 409 10.99 -12.67 12.50
C PRO A 409 11.31 -13.19 13.89
N ASN A 410 10.35 -13.91 14.48
CA ASN A 410 10.49 -14.51 15.81
C ASN A 410 10.53 -16.06 15.71
N VAL A 411 11.43 -16.57 14.90
CA VAL A 411 11.71 -18.02 14.78
C VAL A 411 13.18 -18.29 15.06
N LYS A 412 13.45 -19.48 15.64
CA LYS A 412 14.83 -19.93 15.83
C LYS A 412 15.47 -20.19 14.47
N HIS A 413 16.70 -19.69 14.28
CA HIS A 413 17.48 -19.89 13.04
C HIS A 413 16.80 -19.30 11.78
N PHE A 414 16.23 -18.09 11.89
CA PHE A 414 15.76 -17.39 10.71
C PHE A 414 16.91 -17.12 9.74
N GLU A 415 16.66 -17.43 8.49
CA GLU A 415 17.52 -17.07 7.36
C GLU A 415 16.62 -16.48 6.27
N ALA A 416 16.84 -15.21 5.95
CA ALA A 416 15.92 -14.42 5.12
C ALA A 416 15.61 -15.10 3.77
N THR A 417 16.66 -15.53 3.04
CA THR A 417 16.50 -16.18 1.74
C THR A 417 15.75 -17.50 1.86
N ALA A 418 16.22 -18.41 2.72
CA ALA A 418 15.63 -19.75 2.84
C ALA A 418 14.19 -19.71 3.40
N SER A 419 13.93 -18.80 4.34
CA SER A 419 12.58 -18.65 4.89
C SER A 419 11.61 -18.08 3.87
N THR A 420 12.01 -17.04 3.13
CA THR A 420 11.17 -16.46 2.06
C THR A 420 10.94 -17.46 0.94
N ARG A 421 11.97 -18.19 0.48
CA ARG A 421 11.81 -19.25 -0.53
C ARG A 421 10.82 -20.35 -0.13
N ARG A 422 10.73 -20.70 1.18
CA ARG A 422 9.70 -21.64 1.66
C ARG A 422 8.29 -21.04 1.57
N LEU A 423 8.14 -19.74 1.85
CA LEU A 423 6.86 -19.04 1.65
C LEU A 423 6.52 -18.95 0.16
N GLU A 424 7.45 -18.52 -0.69
CA GLU A 424 7.26 -18.47 -2.15
C GLU A 424 6.86 -19.82 -2.73
N LYS A 425 7.50 -20.93 -2.26
CA LYS A 425 7.12 -22.27 -2.67
C LYS A 425 5.69 -22.62 -2.25
N PHE A 426 5.31 -22.34 -1.00
CA PHE A 426 3.95 -22.58 -0.53
C PHE A 426 2.95 -21.78 -1.38
N VAL A 427 3.25 -20.52 -1.68
CA VAL A 427 2.38 -19.65 -2.49
C VAL A 427 2.17 -20.22 -3.89
N ARG A 428 3.24 -20.71 -4.55
CA ARG A 428 3.13 -21.39 -5.86
C ARG A 428 2.30 -22.65 -5.75
N ASP A 429 2.58 -23.50 -4.75
CA ASP A 429 1.86 -24.78 -4.56
C ASP A 429 0.35 -24.60 -4.41
N VAL A 430 -0.10 -23.48 -3.82
CA VAL A 430 -1.52 -23.16 -3.64
C VAL A 430 -2.09 -22.24 -4.72
N HIS A 431 -1.31 -21.93 -5.76
CA HIS A 431 -1.69 -21.03 -6.87
C HIS A 431 -1.97 -19.60 -6.42
N GLY A 432 -1.17 -19.13 -5.48
CA GLY A 432 -1.12 -17.75 -5.07
C GLY A 432 -0.10 -16.92 -5.86
N PHE A 433 0.07 -15.67 -5.45
CA PHE A 433 0.99 -14.72 -6.06
C PHE A 433 1.72 -13.94 -4.98
N GLN A 434 2.89 -13.40 -5.32
CA GLN A 434 3.64 -12.49 -4.45
C GLN A 434 3.57 -11.06 -5.01
N MET A 435 3.40 -10.06 -4.14
CA MET A 435 3.51 -8.65 -4.54
C MET A 435 4.94 -8.32 -4.95
N LEU A 436 5.11 -7.76 -6.16
CA LEU A 436 6.44 -7.57 -6.78
C LEU A 436 7.26 -6.41 -6.21
N TYR A 437 6.74 -5.63 -5.28
CA TYR A 437 7.52 -4.62 -4.56
C TYR A 437 8.33 -5.19 -3.40
N ALA A 438 7.94 -6.37 -2.90
CA ALA A 438 8.66 -7.13 -1.89
C ALA A 438 9.91 -7.81 -2.47
N ASP A 439 10.75 -8.35 -1.58
CA ASP A 439 11.92 -9.10 -2.01
C ASP A 439 11.53 -10.46 -2.59
N VAL A 440 11.86 -10.69 -3.86
CA VAL A 440 11.62 -11.94 -4.59
C VAL A 440 12.92 -12.71 -4.70
N TYR A 441 12.92 -13.95 -4.18
CA TYR A 441 14.07 -14.85 -4.18
C TYR A 441 13.91 -16.05 -5.12
N MET A 442 12.78 -16.16 -5.82
CA MET A 442 12.53 -17.17 -6.85
C MET A 442 13.60 -17.11 -7.95
N ASP A 443 13.95 -18.24 -8.52
CA ASP A 443 14.65 -18.26 -9.79
C ASP A 443 13.67 -17.96 -10.96
N ARG A 444 14.20 -17.88 -12.19
CA ARG A 444 13.41 -17.48 -13.35
C ARG A 444 12.31 -18.50 -13.68
N GLU A 445 12.57 -19.79 -13.51
CA GLU A 445 11.58 -20.84 -13.79
C GLU A 445 10.45 -20.78 -12.77
N GLU A 446 10.80 -20.67 -11.48
CA GLU A 446 9.82 -20.52 -10.38
C GLU A 446 8.99 -19.25 -10.51
N PHE A 447 9.59 -18.15 -10.99
CA PHE A 447 8.88 -16.89 -11.22
C PHE A 447 7.81 -17.06 -12.30
N TRP A 448 8.18 -17.68 -13.43
CA TRP A 448 7.22 -17.90 -14.53
C TRP A 448 6.30 -19.11 -14.29
N GLU A 449 6.53 -19.91 -13.25
CA GLU A 449 5.54 -20.85 -12.73
C GLU A 449 4.43 -20.13 -11.94
N MET A 450 4.81 -19.09 -11.16
CA MET A 450 3.86 -18.27 -10.39
C MET A 450 3.04 -17.32 -11.27
N PHE A 451 3.68 -16.71 -12.28
CA PHE A 451 3.08 -15.71 -13.16
C PHE A 451 2.94 -16.23 -14.58
N ASP A 452 1.79 -15.96 -15.25
CA ASP A 452 1.63 -16.31 -16.65
C ASP A 452 2.36 -15.32 -17.57
N GLY A 453 3.45 -15.76 -18.15
CA GLY A 453 4.28 -14.95 -19.04
C GLY A 453 3.84 -14.93 -20.51
N GLN A 454 2.83 -15.68 -20.93
CA GLN A 454 2.54 -15.89 -22.36
C GLN A 454 2.27 -14.57 -23.09
N LEU A 455 1.28 -13.81 -22.61
CA LEU A 455 0.93 -12.52 -23.20
C LEU A 455 2.04 -11.49 -23.06
N TYR A 456 2.70 -11.47 -21.90
CA TYR A 456 3.80 -10.56 -21.62
C TYR A 456 4.97 -10.75 -22.60
N HIS A 457 5.44 -11.98 -22.78
CA HIS A 457 6.56 -12.26 -23.69
C HIS A 457 6.21 -11.99 -25.14
N LYS A 458 5.00 -12.38 -25.58
CA LYS A 458 4.49 -12.07 -26.92
C LYS A 458 4.60 -10.57 -27.20
N LEU A 459 4.10 -9.73 -26.30
CA LEU A 459 4.13 -8.28 -26.48
C LEU A 459 5.53 -7.67 -26.39
N ARG A 460 6.40 -8.21 -25.55
CA ARG A 460 7.81 -7.76 -25.53
C ARG A 460 8.51 -7.96 -26.87
N ASP A 461 8.15 -9.04 -27.58
CA ASP A 461 8.68 -9.31 -28.92
C ASP A 461 8.05 -8.39 -29.96
N GLU A 462 6.73 -8.27 -29.96
CA GLU A 462 5.98 -7.44 -30.93
C GLU A 462 6.33 -5.94 -30.82
N LEU A 463 6.53 -5.43 -29.61
CA LEU A 463 6.80 -4.03 -29.33
C LEU A 463 8.30 -3.67 -29.30
N GLY A 464 9.20 -4.62 -29.60
CA GLY A 464 10.64 -4.39 -29.60
C GLY A 464 11.21 -4.00 -28.23
N CYS A 465 10.60 -4.46 -27.14
CA CYS A 465 10.99 -4.05 -25.79
C CYS A 465 12.36 -4.55 -25.34
N LYS A 466 12.89 -5.62 -25.95
CA LYS A 466 14.10 -6.33 -25.45
C LYS A 466 15.34 -5.45 -25.35
N GLU A 467 15.50 -4.50 -26.26
CA GLU A 467 16.64 -3.59 -26.27
C GLU A 467 16.46 -2.36 -25.38
N ALA A 468 15.19 -1.93 -25.16
CA ALA A 468 14.87 -0.71 -24.45
C ALA A 468 14.60 -0.92 -22.94
N PHE A 469 14.07 -2.10 -22.58
CA PHE A 469 13.65 -2.37 -21.21
C PHE A 469 14.12 -3.75 -20.75
N PRO A 470 14.58 -3.90 -19.48
CA PRO A 470 14.87 -5.22 -18.91
C PRO A 470 13.59 -6.06 -18.85
N GLU A 471 13.70 -7.37 -18.77
CA GLU A 471 12.59 -8.23 -18.43
C GLU A 471 12.13 -7.98 -16.98
N VAL A 472 10.85 -8.18 -16.69
CA VAL A 472 10.31 -7.95 -15.35
C VAL A 472 11.07 -8.75 -14.27
N TYR A 473 11.40 -10.01 -14.53
CA TYR A 473 12.21 -10.83 -13.63
C TYR A 473 13.55 -10.16 -13.32
N ASP A 474 14.30 -9.73 -14.35
CA ASP A 474 15.61 -9.08 -14.19
C ASP A 474 15.53 -7.75 -13.44
N LYS A 475 14.37 -7.09 -13.51
CA LYS A 475 14.16 -5.83 -12.83
C LYS A 475 13.85 -5.99 -11.35
N ILE A 476 13.14 -7.05 -10.94
CA ILE A 476 12.58 -7.17 -9.59
C ILE A 476 13.24 -8.24 -8.72
N CYS A 477 13.68 -9.37 -9.28
CA CYS A 477 14.23 -10.46 -8.49
C CYS A 477 15.64 -10.16 -7.97
N LYS A 478 15.88 -10.44 -6.70
CA LYS A 478 17.19 -10.20 -6.05
C LYS A 478 18.31 -11.01 -6.69
N SER A 479 18.04 -12.22 -7.13
CA SER A 479 19.01 -13.08 -7.82
C SER A 479 19.48 -12.52 -9.16
N ALA A 480 18.69 -11.65 -9.78
CA ALA A 480 18.99 -11.04 -11.08
C ALA A 480 19.55 -9.61 -10.96
N ARG A 481 19.42 -8.97 -9.80
CA ARG A 481 20.01 -7.64 -9.53
C ARG A 481 21.46 -7.81 -9.06
N HIS A 482 22.42 -7.52 -9.90
CA HIS A 482 23.85 -7.44 -9.57
C HIS A 482 24.32 -6.01 -9.40
#